data_9dd9cb4f7fe9ece2c7786b1f58bfba98
#
_entry.id   9dd9cb4f7fe9ece2c7786b1f58bfba98
#
_cell.length_a   1.000
_cell.length_b   1.000
_cell.length_c   1.000
_cell.angle_alpha   90.00
_cell.angle_beta   90.00
_cell.angle_gamma   90.00
#
_symmetry.space_group_name_H-M   'P 1'
#
loop_
_entity.id
_entity.type
_entity.pdbx_description
1 polymer ?
#
loop_
_entity_poly.entity_id
_entity_poly.type
_entity_poly.pdbx_seq_one_letter_code
_entity_poly.pdbx_strand_id
1 'polypeptide(L)'
;MNVGLVGSGPAAEAVRAALSDTDVSVASIPIGELPSTDLSVVVALAGSETLSRANEVTRRSGTPWISIEIGGVGGIPLDGVDVAVAGYTPETGCYDCLRTRVSASDPDRAEEARADRSAVRFGGALAGRELVTVLSRGESDLLGGLIEVPYTTRRLLPAPGCACESEPSQVEFDRYEARSVEESIARAERAVDPRVGLVGEIGEAESYPVPYYLATLRPTPFSDASAASKAAGVDAGWDAAYMKALGEALERYSAGVYVDERFDRGTVPETEGALSPEAFVRGRPIEESIPWVTGERLDTGELVRLPAEFVQFPPPERRFGGAITTGLGLGSSPVEATLSGLYEVIERDATMLSWYSTADPLALDVDHEGYETLSRRARSEDLGTTALLVTMDVDVPVVAVAVHREEGWPRFAVGSAADLDAVSAARSALSEALQNWTELRAMGEERANEQSAWIGEYASFPEAARGFVSAEPTVSATDVGPAEVPEGAGELESVVEGVVEAGLTPYVASVTPRDVRSLGFEAVRVMIPEAQPLFTSEPVFAERAREVPETMGFEPRLDREPHPYP
;
A
#
# COMPACT_ATOMS: atom_id res chain seq x y z
N MET A 1 18.97 29.00 24.56
CA MET A 1 17.78 28.74 23.70
C MET A 1 16.63 29.63 24.16
N ASN A 2 15.90 30.17 23.19
CA ASN A 2 14.74 31.04 23.44
C ASN A 2 13.45 30.26 23.13
N VAL A 3 12.58 30.12 24.13
CA VAL A 3 11.25 29.53 23.94
C VAL A 3 10.19 30.63 23.87
N GLY A 4 9.45 30.66 22.75
CA GLY A 4 8.31 31.54 22.56
C GLY A 4 7.03 30.94 23.13
N LEU A 5 6.24 31.69 23.88
CA LEU A 5 4.96 31.23 24.40
C LEU A 5 3.85 32.17 23.96
N VAL A 6 2.91 31.66 23.16
CA VAL A 6 1.70 32.37 22.74
C VAL A 6 0.51 31.83 23.53
N GLY A 7 -0.29 32.73 24.09
CA GLY A 7 -1.45 32.39 24.91
C GLY A 7 -1.23 32.64 26.40
N SER A 8 -2.26 32.37 27.19
CA SER A 8 -2.30 32.60 28.62
C SER A 8 -3.14 31.58 29.38
N GLY A 9 -3.17 31.64 30.70
CA GLY A 9 -3.98 30.78 31.56
C GLY A 9 -3.26 29.50 32.02
N PRO A 10 -3.98 28.49 32.53
CA PRO A 10 -3.41 27.39 33.29
C PRO A 10 -2.37 26.56 32.54
N ALA A 11 -2.53 26.34 31.23
CA ALA A 11 -1.56 25.62 30.41
C ALA A 11 -0.25 26.41 30.26
N ALA A 12 -0.35 27.70 29.93
CA ALA A 12 0.81 28.59 29.79
C ALA A 12 1.59 28.74 31.10
N GLU A 13 0.88 28.84 32.25
CA GLU A 13 1.47 28.84 33.56
C GLU A 13 2.26 27.55 33.86
N ALA A 14 1.69 26.40 33.49
CA ALA A 14 2.32 25.09 33.70
C ALA A 14 3.58 24.91 32.83
N VAL A 15 3.55 25.34 31.55
CA VAL A 15 4.75 25.39 30.69
C VAL A 15 5.87 26.22 31.31
N ARG A 16 5.56 27.42 31.82
CA ARG A 16 6.57 28.29 32.49
C ARG A 16 7.13 27.62 33.73
N ALA A 17 6.26 27.00 34.54
CA ALA A 17 6.68 26.28 35.73
C ALA A 17 7.62 25.10 35.41
N ALA A 18 7.34 24.34 34.36
CA ALA A 18 8.21 23.22 33.93
C ALA A 18 9.59 23.70 33.45
N LEU A 19 9.69 24.88 32.87
CA LEU A 19 10.96 25.46 32.38
C LEU A 19 11.70 26.31 33.42
N SER A 20 11.09 26.59 34.57
CA SER A 20 11.72 27.45 35.61
C SER A 20 12.99 26.85 36.20
N ASP A 21 13.16 25.55 36.14
CA ASP A 21 14.32 24.81 36.65
C ASP A 21 15.41 24.60 35.58
N THR A 22 15.26 25.25 34.42
CA THR A 22 16.21 25.16 33.29
C THR A 22 16.82 26.51 32.97
N ASP A 23 18.00 26.53 32.31
CA ASP A 23 18.66 27.75 31.83
C ASP A 23 18.03 28.35 30.56
N VAL A 24 16.71 28.14 30.36
CA VAL A 24 15.97 28.53 29.14
C VAL A 24 15.15 29.79 29.40
N SER A 25 15.28 30.76 28.50
CA SER A 25 14.47 31.99 28.55
C SER A 25 13.11 31.74 27.90
N VAL A 26 12.01 31.94 28.65
CA VAL A 26 10.63 31.82 28.14
C VAL A 26 9.99 33.20 28.03
N ALA A 27 9.73 33.64 26.81
CA ALA A 27 9.11 34.95 26.54
C ALA A 27 7.65 34.79 26.08
N SER A 28 6.74 35.63 26.61
CA SER A 28 5.42 35.80 25.98
C SER A 28 5.56 36.65 24.73
N ILE A 29 5.17 36.09 23.60
CA ILE A 29 5.30 36.74 22.29
C ILE A 29 3.99 36.70 21.50
N PRO A 30 3.75 37.62 20.58
CA PRO A 30 2.69 37.52 19.61
C PRO A 30 3.03 36.47 18.52
N ILE A 31 2.01 35.92 17.83
CA ILE A 31 2.17 34.88 16.79
C ILE A 31 3.19 35.30 15.72
N GLY A 32 3.23 36.57 15.32
CA GLY A 32 4.16 37.08 14.31
C GLY A 32 5.65 37.00 14.68
N GLU A 33 5.97 36.81 15.95
CA GLU A 33 7.34 36.71 16.47
C GLU A 33 7.81 35.25 16.65
N LEU A 34 6.96 34.23 16.35
CA LEU A 34 7.34 32.81 16.39
C LEU A 34 8.65 32.51 15.64
N PRO A 35 8.91 33.11 14.45
CA PRO A 35 10.16 32.86 13.71
C PRO A 35 11.45 33.34 14.43
N SER A 36 11.32 34.14 15.47
CA SER A 36 12.46 34.66 16.23
C SER A 36 12.90 33.75 17.38
N THR A 37 12.28 32.61 17.54
CA THR A 37 12.51 31.64 18.63
C THR A 37 13.07 30.33 18.11
N ASP A 38 13.82 29.63 18.97
CA ASP A 38 14.36 28.31 18.63
C ASP A 38 13.28 27.21 18.66
N LEU A 39 12.29 27.38 19.55
CA LEU A 39 11.14 26.50 19.73
C LEU A 39 9.98 27.31 20.33
N SER A 40 8.76 27.02 19.93
CA SER A 40 7.59 27.76 20.40
C SER A 40 6.48 26.86 20.94
N VAL A 41 5.67 27.43 21.85
CA VAL A 41 4.43 26.81 22.34
C VAL A 41 3.27 27.75 22.08
N VAL A 42 2.17 27.20 21.53
CA VAL A 42 0.95 27.98 21.28
C VAL A 42 -0.22 27.30 21.97
N VAL A 43 -0.90 28.04 22.85
CA VAL A 43 -2.07 27.59 23.61
C VAL A 43 -3.33 28.21 23.03
N ALA A 44 -4.33 27.42 22.65
CA ALA A 44 -5.60 27.92 22.14
C ALA A 44 -6.76 26.95 22.40
N LEU A 45 -7.99 27.44 22.29
CA LEU A 45 -9.19 26.60 22.27
C LEU A 45 -9.34 25.92 20.89
N ALA A 46 -9.84 24.69 20.88
CA ALA A 46 -10.24 24.03 19.65
C ALA A 46 -11.28 24.89 18.89
N GLY A 47 -11.18 24.92 17.57
CA GLY A 47 -12.02 25.75 16.71
C GLY A 47 -11.57 27.21 16.58
N SER A 48 -10.53 27.67 17.31
CA SER A 48 -9.96 29.01 17.12
C SER A 48 -8.98 29.06 15.94
N GLU A 49 -8.88 30.22 15.27
CA GLU A 49 -7.91 30.42 14.18
C GLU A 49 -6.45 30.52 14.64
N THR A 50 -6.21 30.58 15.96
CA THR A 50 -4.89 30.85 16.54
C THR A 50 -3.85 29.80 16.10
N LEU A 51 -4.18 28.51 16.18
CA LEU A 51 -3.26 27.43 15.81
C LEU A 51 -3.00 27.37 14.29
N SER A 52 -4.03 27.62 13.47
CA SER A 52 -3.88 27.71 12.01
C SER A 52 -2.95 28.86 11.59
N ARG A 53 -3.09 30.02 12.23
CA ARG A 53 -2.20 31.18 11.98
C ARG A 53 -0.78 30.89 12.46
N ALA A 54 -0.61 30.25 13.62
CA ALA A 54 0.71 29.85 14.10
C ALA A 54 1.36 28.86 13.11
N ASN A 55 0.62 27.85 12.61
CA ASN A 55 1.09 26.91 11.61
C ASN A 55 1.55 27.61 10.31
N GLU A 56 0.80 28.59 9.82
CA GLU A 56 1.18 29.33 8.61
C GLU A 56 2.52 30.07 8.80
N VAL A 57 2.70 30.72 9.95
CA VAL A 57 3.92 31.49 10.28
C VAL A 57 5.12 30.54 10.44
N THR A 58 4.99 29.51 11.26
CA THR A 58 6.08 28.55 11.56
C THR A 58 6.47 27.70 10.35
N ARG A 59 5.51 27.30 9.50
CA ARG A 59 5.78 26.59 8.26
C ARG A 59 6.66 27.39 7.29
N ARG A 60 6.43 28.71 7.18
CA ARG A 60 7.25 29.59 6.32
C ARG A 60 8.66 29.79 6.83
N SER A 61 8.86 29.78 8.14
CA SER A 61 10.16 29.98 8.79
C SER A 61 10.92 28.70 9.09
N GLY A 62 10.27 27.53 9.03
CA GLY A 62 10.85 26.27 9.47
C GLY A 62 11.00 26.15 11.00
N THR A 63 10.31 26.98 11.79
CA THR A 63 10.44 27.00 13.25
C THR A 63 9.67 25.83 13.87
N PRO A 64 10.31 24.93 14.65
CA PRO A 64 9.62 23.88 15.41
C PRO A 64 8.68 24.48 16.46
N TRP A 65 7.54 23.84 16.67
CA TRP A 65 6.59 24.32 17.65
C TRP A 65 5.67 23.23 18.21
N ILE A 66 5.08 23.52 19.37
CA ILE A 66 4.14 22.64 20.06
C ILE A 66 2.80 23.37 20.20
N SER A 67 1.71 22.70 19.80
CA SER A 67 0.35 23.16 20.09
C SER A 67 -0.15 22.57 21.40
N ILE A 68 -0.89 23.37 22.17
CA ILE A 68 -1.75 22.93 23.28
C ILE A 68 -3.15 23.36 22.92
N GLU A 69 -3.94 22.42 22.42
CA GLU A 69 -5.32 22.64 21.98
C GLU A 69 -6.29 22.19 23.07
N ILE A 70 -7.18 23.09 23.52
CA ILE A 70 -8.05 22.86 24.67
C ILE A 70 -9.46 22.52 24.18
N GLY A 71 -10.02 21.41 24.69
CA GLY A 71 -11.39 20.96 24.43
C GLY A 71 -11.62 20.38 23.04
N GLY A 72 -10.57 19.72 22.48
CA GLY A 72 -10.64 19.07 21.18
C GLY A 72 -9.27 18.85 20.57
N VAL A 73 -9.24 18.49 19.26
CA VAL A 73 -8.03 18.24 18.50
C VAL A 73 -8.22 18.58 17.02
N GLY A 74 -7.17 19.10 16.38
CA GLY A 74 -7.18 19.42 14.95
C GLY A 74 -8.19 20.49 14.54
N GLY A 75 -8.49 21.43 15.41
CA GLY A 75 -9.47 22.49 15.16
C GLY A 75 -10.92 22.08 15.42
N ILE A 76 -11.16 20.86 15.89
CA ILE A 76 -12.51 20.32 16.11
C ILE A 76 -12.74 20.13 17.61
N PRO A 77 -13.75 20.81 18.20
CA PRO A 77 -14.21 20.50 19.54
C PRO A 77 -14.71 19.06 19.62
N LEU A 78 -14.21 18.29 20.61
CA LEU A 78 -14.55 16.87 20.75
C LEU A 78 -14.86 16.53 22.20
N ASP A 79 -15.94 15.78 22.41
CA ASP A 79 -16.21 15.16 23.72
C ASP A 79 -15.15 14.10 24.02
N GLY A 80 -14.70 14.04 25.27
CA GLY A 80 -13.68 13.08 25.70
C GLY A 80 -12.24 13.45 25.40
N VAL A 81 -11.97 14.62 24.78
CA VAL A 81 -10.62 15.19 24.61
C VAL A 81 -10.54 16.53 25.32
N ASP A 82 -10.00 16.50 26.55
CA ASP A 82 -9.84 17.72 27.32
C ASP A 82 -8.76 18.63 26.74
N VAL A 83 -7.62 18.05 26.38
CA VAL A 83 -6.48 18.76 25.79
C VAL A 83 -5.74 17.87 24.80
N ALA A 84 -5.34 18.43 23.68
CA ALA A 84 -4.43 17.80 22.73
C ALA A 84 -3.10 18.57 22.70
N VAL A 85 -1.98 17.86 22.87
CA VAL A 85 -0.62 18.38 22.77
C VAL A 85 0.05 17.74 21.58
N ALA A 86 0.46 18.52 20.58
CA ALA A 86 1.13 18.00 19.38
C ALA A 86 2.36 18.82 19.03
N GLY A 87 3.40 18.15 18.51
CA GLY A 87 4.65 18.78 18.12
C GLY A 87 4.90 18.70 16.63
N TYR A 88 5.42 19.76 16.05
CA TYR A 88 5.63 19.92 14.60
C TYR A 88 7.04 20.41 14.31
N THR A 89 7.65 19.80 13.28
CA THR A 89 8.92 20.23 12.68
C THR A 89 8.77 20.30 11.16
N PRO A 90 9.72 20.86 10.41
CA PRO A 90 9.69 20.85 8.94
C PRO A 90 9.61 19.44 8.33
N GLU A 91 10.16 18.43 9.01
CA GLU A 91 10.24 17.04 8.54
C GLU A 91 8.98 16.24 8.88
N THR A 92 8.14 16.70 9.81
CA THR A 92 6.93 15.99 10.26
C THR A 92 5.67 16.53 9.60
N GLY A 93 4.51 15.93 9.92
CA GLY A 93 3.21 16.52 9.59
C GLY A 93 3.03 17.86 10.33
N CYS A 94 2.41 18.84 9.68
CA CYS A 94 2.07 20.13 10.28
C CYS A 94 0.66 20.13 10.92
N TYR A 95 0.25 21.25 11.52
CA TYR A 95 -1.09 21.37 12.12
C TYR A 95 -2.22 21.21 11.08
N ASP A 96 -2.02 21.64 9.83
CA ASP A 96 -3.03 21.41 8.78
C ASP A 96 -3.12 19.92 8.42
N CYS A 97 -2.01 19.16 8.48
CA CYS A 97 -2.07 17.69 8.36
C CYS A 97 -2.92 17.07 9.47
N LEU A 98 -2.74 17.52 10.73
CA LEU A 98 -3.57 17.05 11.85
C LEU A 98 -5.04 17.37 11.63
N ARG A 99 -5.37 18.60 11.22
CA ARG A 99 -6.74 19.01 10.91
C ARG A 99 -7.38 18.16 9.82
N THR A 100 -6.65 17.93 8.74
CA THR A 100 -7.10 17.12 7.61
C THR A 100 -7.43 15.70 8.05
N ARG A 101 -6.55 15.05 8.81
CA ARG A 101 -6.76 13.67 9.28
C ARG A 101 -7.89 13.55 10.29
N VAL A 102 -7.94 14.44 11.26
CA VAL A 102 -9.04 14.46 12.24
C VAL A 102 -10.37 14.71 11.55
N SER A 103 -10.43 15.65 10.59
CA SER A 103 -11.65 15.90 9.82
C SER A 103 -12.07 14.67 8.99
N ALA A 104 -11.10 13.96 8.38
CA ALA A 104 -11.36 12.74 7.62
C ALA A 104 -11.89 11.57 8.49
N SER A 105 -11.65 11.60 9.80
CA SER A 105 -12.17 10.59 10.73
C SER A 105 -13.66 10.75 11.04
N ASP A 106 -14.27 11.85 10.59
CA ASP A 106 -15.67 12.21 10.87
C ASP A 106 -16.06 12.00 12.35
N PRO A 107 -15.36 12.68 13.27
CA PRO A 107 -15.55 12.43 14.70
C PRO A 107 -16.82 13.09 15.22
N ASP A 108 -17.38 12.53 16.30
CA ASP A 108 -18.48 13.15 17.04
C ASP A 108 -18.04 14.51 17.61
N ARG A 109 -18.62 15.59 17.10
CA ARG A 109 -18.28 16.96 17.45
C ARG A 109 -19.01 17.42 18.70
N ALA A 110 -18.27 18.04 19.63
CA ALA A 110 -18.88 18.78 20.73
C ALA A 110 -19.42 20.14 20.26
N GLU A 111 -20.45 20.65 20.92
CA GLU A 111 -21.03 21.98 20.62
C GLU A 111 -20.02 23.11 20.90
N GLU A 112 -19.21 22.98 21.96
CA GLU A 112 -18.21 23.96 22.39
C GLU A 112 -16.95 23.27 22.91
N ALA A 113 -15.79 23.89 22.66
CA ALA A 113 -14.52 23.47 23.24
C ALA A 113 -14.50 23.73 24.75
N ARG A 114 -14.45 22.67 25.55
CA ARG A 114 -14.44 22.73 27.03
C ARG A 114 -13.44 21.76 27.60
N ALA A 115 -12.81 22.15 28.70
CA ALA A 115 -11.96 21.26 29.48
C ALA A 115 -11.86 21.76 30.92
N ASP A 116 -11.69 20.83 31.86
CA ASP A 116 -11.46 21.17 33.24
C ASP A 116 -10.11 21.86 33.41
N ARG A 117 -10.06 22.84 34.32
CA ARG A 117 -8.83 23.59 34.60
C ARG A 117 -7.65 22.72 35.01
N SER A 118 -7.91 21.58 35.68
CA SER A 118 -6.91 20.60 36.04
C SER A 118 -6.33 19.88 34.83
N ALA A 119 -7.16 19.47 33.88
CA ALA A 119 -6.75 18.85 32.61
C ALA A 119 -5.93 19.84 31.75
N VAL A 120 -6.35 21.11 31.68
CA VAL A 120 -5.61 22.17 30.99
C VAL A 120 -4.21 22.37 31.57
N ARG A 121 -4.07 22.34 32.91
CA ARG A 121 -2.75 22.41 33.58
C ARG A 121 -1.91 21.18 33.28
N PHE A 122 -2.53 20.00 33.28
CA PHE A 122 -1.84 18.75 32.97
C PHE A 122 -1.30 18.74 31.53
N GLY A 123 -2.10 19.17 30.54
CA GLY A 123 -1.63 19.33 29.16
C GLY A 123 -0.45 20.31 29.03
N GLY A 124 -0.51 21.43 29.76
CA GLY A 124 0.61 22.37 29.83
C GLY A 124 1.87 21.78 30.49
N ALA A 125 1.73 20.98 31.53
CA ALA A 125 2.84 20.28 32.18
C ALA A 125 3.46 19.21 31.27
N LEU A 126 2.63 18.46 30.50
CA LEU A 126 3.10 17.53 29.46
C LEU A 126 3.93 18.26 28.41
N ALA A 127 3.40 19.33 27.83
CA ALA A 127 4.14 20.12 26.85
C ALA A 127 5.45 20.66 27.43
N GLY A 128 5.44 21.14 28.68
CA GLY A 128 6.64 21.60 29.37
C GLY A 128 7.69 20.51 29.57
N ARG A 129 7.28 19.30 29.95
CA ARG A 129 8.18 18.14 30.06
C ARG A 129 8.81 17.78 28.70
N GLU A 130 8.00 17.71 27.65
CA GLU A 130 8.50 17.40 26.31
C GLU A 130 9.45 18.48 25.78
N LEU A 131 9.17 19.74 26.07
CA LEU A 131 10.12 20.85 25.83
C LEU A 131 11.47 20.60 26.49
N VAL A 132 11.48 20.24 27.79
CA VAL A 132 12.72 19.93 28.52
C VAL A 132 13.43 18.74 27.85
N THR A 133 12.71 17.77 27.36
CA THR A 133 13.26 16.59 26.65
C THR A 133 13.91 17.03 25.33
N VAL A 134 13.21 17.81 24.50
CA VAL A 134 13.77 18.38 23.25
C VAL A 134 15.02 19.25 23.53
N LEU A 135 14.97 20.11 24.54
CA LEU A 135 16.07 20.98 24.89
C LEU A 135 17.32 20.24 25.41
N SER A 136 17.12 19.07 26.04
CA SER A 136 18.22 18.28 26.63
C SER A 136 18.76 17.21 25.70
N ARG A 137 17.93 16.64 24.81
CA ARG A 137 18.29 15.52 23.94
C ARG A 137 18.28 15.85 22.45
N GLY A 138 17.70 16.98 22.06
CA GLY A 138 17.47 17.35 20.64
C GLY A 138 16.26 16.72 19.99
N GLU A 139 15.63 15.73 20.64
CA GLU A 139 14.51 14.96 20.12
C GLU A 139 13.45 14.66 21.19
N SER A 140 12.23 14.39 20.77
CA SER A 140 11.13 13.92 21.61
C SER A 140 10.10 13.23 20.73
N ASP A 141 9.45 12.18 21.26
CA ASP A 141 8.35 11.47 20.57
C ASP A 141 7.14 12.38 20.29
N LEU A 142 7.04 13.52 20.96
CA LEU A 142 6.02 14.51 20.68
C LEU A 142 6.25 15.22 19.33
N LEU A 143 7.49 15.38 18.86
CA LEU A 143 7.78 15.96 17.55
C LEU A 143 7.35 14.98 16.44
N GLY A 144 6.26 15.29 15.74
CA GLY A 144 5.54 14.39 14.86
C GLY A 144 4.60 13.43 15.60
N GLY A 145 4.25 13.75 16.85
CA GLY A 145 3.30 13.02 17.69
C GLY A 145 2.18 13.90 18.22
N LEU A 146 1.19 13.26 18.79
CA LEU A 146 0.01 13.84 19.41
C LEU A 146 -0.29 13.09 20.72
N ILE A 147 -0.46 13.84 21.81
CA ILE A 147 -0.93 13.32 23.10
C ILE A 147 -2.29 13.92 23.38
N GLU A 148 -3.32 13.09 23.49
CA GLU A 148 -4.66 13.48 23.92
C GLU A 148 -4.83 13.17 25.43
N VAL A 149 -5.26 14.16 26.19
CA VAL A 149 -5.65 13.98 27.59
C VAL A 149 -7.13 13.56 27.60
N PRO A 150 -7.53 12.50 28.27
CA PRO A 150 -6.79 11.92 29.39
C PRO A 150 -5.64 10.95 29.09
N TYR A 151 -5.59 10.14 28.03
CA TYR A 151 -4.50 9.14 28.00
C TYR A 151 -4.25 8.48 26.64
N THR A 152 -4.24 9.19 25.52
CA THR A 152 -3.95 8.57 24.23
C THR A 152 -2.74 9.24 23.57
N THR A 153 -1.77 8.44 23.13
CA THR A 153 -0.65 8.92 22.32
C THR A 153 -0.82 8.39 20.90
N ARG A 154 -0.62 9.26 19.91
CA ARG A 154 -0.77 8.96 18.49
C ARG A 154 0.43 9.45 17.69
N ARG A 155 0.70 8.79 16.56
CA ARG A 155 1.67 9.29 15.58
C ARG A 155 0.94 10.18 14.57
N LEU A 156 1.49 11.37 14.32
CA LEU A 156 0.99 12.27 13.30
C LEU A 156 1.74 12.03 11.98
N LEU A 157 1.06 11.45 11.00
CA LEU A 157 1.59 11.32 9.65
C LEU A 157 1.26 12.58 8.83
N PRO A 158 2.17 13.04 7.95
CA PRO A 158 1.87 14.14 7.04
C PRO A 158 0.66 13.78 6.15
N ALA A 159 -0.15 14.75 5.77
CA ALA A 159 -1.25 14.53 4.84
C ALA A 159 -0.77 14.81 3.40
N PRO A 160 -1.03 13.90 2.44
CA PRO A 160 -0.76 14.16 1.03
C PRO A 160 -1.52 15.41 0.54
N GLY A 161 -0.92 16.16 -0.37
CA GLY A 161 -1.51 17.39 -0.88
C GLY A 161 -1.46 18.58 0.07
N CYS A 162 -0.96 18.42 1.30
CA CYS A 162 -0.82 19.53 2.23
C CYS A 162 0.22 20.54 1.75
N ALA A 163 -0.05 21.83 2.00
CA ALA A 163 0.89 22.91 1.65
C ALA A 163 2.25 22.85 2.38
N CYS A 164 2.43 21.94 3.35
CA CYS A 164 3.73 21.67 3.99
C CYS A 164 4.55 20.59 3.23
N GLU A 165 4.02 20.03 2.17
CA GLU A 165 4.72 19.05 1.34
C GLU A 165 5.85 19.73 0.56
N SER A 166 7.07 19.23 0.70
CA SER A 166 8.19 19.58 -0.18
C SER A 166 8.05 18.83 -1.50
N GLU A 167 8.67 19.33 -2.56
CA GLU A 167 8.74 18.61 -3.82
C GLU A 167 9.29 17.18 -3.58
N PRO A 168 8.67 16.16 -4.20
CA PRO A 168 9.14 14.79 -4.06
C PRO A 168 10.56 14.68 -4.64
N SER A 169 11.46 14.03 -3.92
CA SER A 169 12.75 13.62 -4.48
C SER A 169 12.54 12.54 -5.52
N GLN A 170 13.35 12.52 -6.57
CA GLN A 170 13.37 11.43 -7.54
C GLN A 170 13.66 10.12 -6.81
N VAL A 171 12.91 9.07 -7.15
CA VAL A 171 13.10 7.73 -6.59
C VAL A 171 14.20 7.03 -7.37
N GLU A 172 15.16 6.44 -6.65
CA GLU A 172 16.19 5.57 -7.22
C GLU A 172 15.65 4.13 -7.14
N PHE A 173 15.18 3.58 -8.27
CA PHE A 173 14.52 2.27 -8.30
C PHE A 173 15.46 1.08 -8.10
N ASP A 174 16.76 1.29 -8.16
CA ASP A 174 17.83 0.31 -7.84
C ASP A 174 18.24 0.30 -6.36
N ARG A 175 17.69 1.20 -5.54
CA ARG A 175 17.99 1.26 -4.10
C ARG A 175 17.35 0.09 -3.36
N TYR A 176 18.17 -0.73 -2.74
CA TYR A 176 17.77 -1.86 -1.90
C TYR A 176 18.11 -1.63 -0.42
N GLU A 177 17.19 -1.97 0.46
CA GLU A 177 17.36 -1.97 1.92
C GLU A 177 16.63 -3.19 2.48
N ALA A 178 17.39 -4.22 2.87
CA ALA A 178 16.81 -5.39 3.52
C ALA A 178 16.23 -5.03 4.89
N ARG A 179 15.04 -5.56 5.19
CA ARG A 179 14.38 -5.32 6.47
C ARG A 179 13.67 -6.58 6.96
N SER A 180 13.73 -6.85 8.26
CA SER A 180 13.01 -7.98 8.85
C SER A 180 11.48 -7.72 8.87
N VAL A 181 10.71 -8.81 8.96
CA VAL A 181 9.24 -8.72 9.09
C VAL A 181 8.86 -7.94 10.35
N GLU A 182 9.54 -8.16 11.47
CA GLU A 182 9.30 -7.46 12.74
C GLU A 182 9.56 -5.96 12.64
N GLU A 183 10.64 -5.54 11.96
CA GLU A 183 10.93 -4.13 11.74
C GLU A 183 9.89 -3.49 10.81
N SER A 184 9.45 -4.21 9.78
CA SER A 184 8.41 -3.76 8.85
C SER A 184 7.07 -3.60 9.56
N ILE A 185 6.67 -4.57 10.41
CA ILE A 185 5.47 -4.46 11.25
C ILE A 185 5.56 -3.24 12.17
N ALA A 186 6.66 -3.06 12.90
CA ALA A 186 6.83 -1.93 13.82
C ALA A 186 6.72 -0.56 13.12
N ARG A 187 7.06 -0.47 11.83
CA ARG A 187 6.86 0.73 11.01
C ARG A 187 5.43 0.86 10.49
N ALA A 188 4.86 -0.23 9.97
CA ALA A 188 3.51 -0.24 9.39
C ALA A 188 2.43 0.01 10.46
N GLU A 189 2.61 -0.47 11.70
CA GLU A 189 1.71 -0.21 12.82
C GLU A 189 1.53 1.28 13.13
N ARG A 190 2.51 2.13 12.78
CA ARG A 190 2.38 3.58 12.92
C ARG A 190 1.32 4.19 12.00
N ALA A 191 0.90 3.45 10.97
CA ALA A 191 -0.22 3.82 10.10
C ALA A 191 -1.58 3.49 10.70
N VAL A 192 -1.62 2.63 11.75
CA VAL A 192 -2.88 2.14 12.33
C VAL A 192 -3.33 3.07 13.45
N ASP A 193 -4.35 3.85 13.20
CA ASP A 193 -5.01 4.70 14.20
C ASP A 193 -6.41 5.09 13.73
N PRO A 194 -7.44 4.95 14.59
CA PRO A 194 -8.83 5.24 14.20
C PRO A 194 -9.12 6.73 13.99
N ARG A 195 -8.23 7.66 14.39
CA ARG A 195 -8.42 9.11 14.25
C ARG A 195 -7.49 9.76 13.23
N VAL A 196 -6.21 9.43 13.25
CA VAL A 196 -5.19 10.10 12.44
C VAL A 196 -4.41 9.17 11.52
N GLY A 197 -4.68 7.86 11.57
CA GLY A 197 -4.01 6.85 10.74
C GLY A 197 -4.48 6.79 9.30
N LEU A 198 -3.82 5.96 8.51
CA LEU A 198 -4.21 5.53 7.18
C LEU A 198 -5.14 4.31 7.28
N VAL A 199 -4.81 3.41 8.19
CA VAL A 199 -5.60 2.23 8.54
C VAL A 199 -6.33 2.53 9.84
N GLY A 200 -7.66 2.40 9.83
CA GLY A 200 -8.49 2.64 11.01
C GLY A 200 -8.52 1.47 11.97
N GLU A 201 -8.51 0.27 11.41
CA GLU A 201 -8.60 -0.98 12.15
C GLU A 201 -7.96 -2.12 11.34
N ILE A 202 -7.33 -3.04 12.03
CA ILE A 202 -6.87 -4.32 11.48
C ILE A 202 -7.18 -5.43 12.51
N GLY A 203 -7.70 -6.55 12.03
CA GLY A 203 -8.07 -7.67 12.88
C GLY A 203 -7.98 -9.00 12.17
N GLU A 204 -7.77 -10.06 12.94
CA GLU A 204 -7.83 -11.45 12.47
C GLU A 204 -9.28 -11.80 12.14
N ALA A 205 -9.53 -12.22 10.90
CA ALA A 205 -10.83 -12.67 10.43
C ALA A 205 -11.00 -14.18 10.58
N GLU A 206 -9.92 -14.94 10.30
CA GLU A 206 -9.87 -16.39 10.44
C GLU A 206 -8.46 -16.82 10.88
N SER A 207 -8.40 -17.89 11.70
CA SER A 207 -7.12 -18.47 12.16
C SER A 207 -6.70 -19.68 11.34
N TYR A 208 -7.67 -20.30 10.64
CA TYR A 208 -7.47 -21.60 10.02
C TYR A 208 -8.28 -21.77 8.74
N PRO A 209 -7.76 -22.41 7.67
CA PRO A 209 -6.48 -23.13 7.56
C PRO A 209 -5.24 -22.24 7.51
N VAL A 210 -5.40 -20.95 7.27
CA VAL A 210 -4.33 -19.95 7.27
C VAL A 210 -4.74 -18.75 8.13
N PRO A 211 -3.81 -18.13 8.87
CA PRO A 211 -4.06 -16.83 9.46
C PRO A 211 -4.49 -15.84 8.39
N TYR A 212 -5.65 -15.22 8.58
CA TYR A 212 -6.26 -14.28 7.65
C TYR A 212 -6.61 -12.98 8.38
N TYR A 213 -5.99 -11.88 7.97
CA TYR A 213 -6.23 -10.55 8.51
C TYR A 213 -6.97 -9.67 7.52
N LEU A 214 -7.85 -8.83 8.05
CA LEU A 214 -8.52 -7.76 7.31
C LEU A 214 -8.14 -6.41 7.89
N ALA A 215 -7.72 -5.50 7.04
CA ALA A 215 -7.48 -4.10 7.35
C ALA A 215 -8.57 -3.22 6.74
N THR A 216 -9.04 -2.22 7.51
CA THR A 216 -10.01 -1.22 7.04
C THR A 216 -9.30 0.13 6.93
N LEU A 217 -9.24 0.67 5.72
CA LEU A 217 -8.61 1.96 5.44
C LEU A 217 -9.53 3.11 5.85
N ARG A 218 -8.92 4.24 6.20
CA ARG A 218 -9.64 5.48 6.48
C ARG A 218 -10.05 6.19 5.19
N PRO A 219 -11.18 6.90 5.19
CA PRO A 219 -11.55 7.76 4.07
C PRO A 219 -10.48 8.83 3.78
N THR A 220 -10.30 9.16 2.51
CA THR A 220 -9.30 10.12 2.01
C THR A 220 -9.93 11.34 1.33
N PRO A 221 -10.75 12.17 2.04
CA PRO A 221 -11.47 13.30 1.44
C PRO A 221 -10.53 14.42 0.96
N PHE A 222 -9.25 14.29 1.18
CA PHE A 222 -8.18 15.18 0.70
C PHE A 222 -7.54 14.72 -0.62
N SER A 223 -7.99 13.60 -1.15
CA SER A 223 -7.61 13.04 -2.46
C SER A 223 -8.76 13.20 -3.44
N ASP A 224 -8.45 13.36 -4.73
CA ASP A 224 -9.45 13.41 -5.80
C ASP A 224 -9.99 12.03 -6.17
N ALA A 225 -9.32 10.97 -5.72
CA ALA A 225 -9.82 9.59 -5.79
C ALA A 225 -10.08 9.02 -4.39
N SER A 226 -10.87 7.96 -4.34
CA SER A 226 -11.10 7.19 -3.13
C SER A 226 -10.29 5.90 -3.20
N ALA A 227 -9.31 5.75 -2.33
CA ALA A 227 -8.58 4.50 -2.15
C ALA A 227 -9.54 3.36 -1.77
N ALA A 228 -9.14 2.11 -2.00
CA ALA A 228 -9.90 0.94 -1.54
C ALA A 228 -10.16 1.03 -0.04
N SER A 229 -11.34 0.61 0.41
CA SER A 229 -11.72 0.69 1.83
C SER A 229 -11.23 -0.49 2.67
N LYS A 230 -10.79 -1.59 2.01
CA LYS A 230 -10.37 -2.82 2.67
C LYS A 230 -9.14 -3.40 1.98
N ALA A 231 -8.35 -4.11 2.77
CA ALA A 231 -7.23 -4.93 2.34
C ALA A 231 -7.19 -6.21 3.16
N ALA A 232 -6.54 -7.24 2.63
CA ALA A 232 -6.48 -8.55 3.23
C ALA A 232 -5.03 -9.06 3.26
N GLY A 233 -4.73 -10.02 4.12
CA GLY A 233 -3.43 -10.66 4.13
C GLY A 233 -3.50 -12.05 4.72
N VAL A 234 -2.87 -12.98 4.04
CA VAL A 234 -2.74 -14.38 4.47
C VAL A 234 -1.32 -14.86 4.34
N ASP A 235 -0.93 -15.70 5.25
CA ASP A 235 0.33 -16.43 5.19
C ASP A 235 0.28 -17.65 6.11
N ALA A 236 1.30 -18.52 6.05
CA ALA A 236 1.45 -19.65 6.99
C ALA A 236 1.63 -19.20 8.44
N GLY A 237 2.23 -18.03 8.67
CA GLY A 237 2.50 -17.42 9.98
C GLY A 237 1.68 -16.15 10.22
N TRP A 238 1.34 -15.89 11.52
CA TRP A 238 0.52 -14.73 11.91
C TRP A 238 1.19 -13.39 11.56
N ASP A 239 2.47 -13.22 11.88
CA ASP A 239 3.20 -11.97 11.65
C ASP A 239 3.29 -11.64 10.16
N ALA A 240 3.56 -12.65 9.33
CA ALA A 240 3.60 -12.49 7.87
C ALA A 240 2.20 -12.15 7.31
N ALA A 241 1.14 -12.83 7.75
CA ALA A 241 -0.23 -12.53 7.34
C ALA A 241 -0.67 -11.11 7.77
N TYR A 242 -0.32 -10.71 8.98
CA TYR A 242 -0.57 -9.37 9.50
C TYR A 242 0.16 -8.30 8.67
N MET A 243 1.46 -8.52 8.38
CA MET A 243 2.24 -7.60 7.57
C MET A 243 1.72 -7.52 6.13
N LYS A 244 1.28 -8.64 5.54
CA LYS A 244 0.66 -8.65 4.20
C LYS A 244 -0.61 -7.80 4.17
N ALA A 245 -1.49 -7.91 5.18
CA ALA A 245 -2.71 -7.11 5.26
C ALA A 245 -2.41 -5.60 5.40
N LEU A 246 -1.41 -5.23 6.19
CA LEU A 246 -0.94 -3.85 6.29
C LEU A 246 -0.26 -3.39 4.99
N GLY A 247 0.54 -4.25 4.38
CA GLY A 247 1.22 -3.98 3.11
C GLY A 247 0.21 -3.68 2.00
N GLU A 248 -0.75 -4.55 1.78
CA GLU A 248 -1.80 -4.35 0.79
C GLU A 248 -2.64 -3.08 1.08
N ALA A 249 -2.91 -2.78 2.37
CA ALA A 249 -3.59 -1.55 2.74
C ALA A 249 -2.78 -0.30 2.34
N LEU A 250 -1.48 -0.26 2.62
CA LEU A 250 -0.60 0.86 2.26
C LEU A 250 -0.40 0.96 0.74
N GLU A 251 -0.32 -0.15 0.03
CA GLU A 251 -0.23 -0.22 -1.43
C GLU A 251 -1.47 0.39 -2.10
N ARG A 252 -2.65 -0.12 -1.73
CA ARG A 252 -3.93 0.36 -2.28
C ARG A 252 -4.23 1.81 -1.90
N TYR A 253 -3.84 2.22 -0.70
CA TYR A 253 -3.87 3.62 -0.29
C TYR A 253 -2.99 4.46 -1.22
N SER A 254 -1.76 4.04 -1.45
CA SER A 254 -0.79 4.79 -2.24
C SER A 254 -1.24 4.99 -3.67
N ALA A 255 -1.78 3.96 -4.31
CA ALA A 255 -2.28 4.04 -5.68
C ALA A 255 -3.51 4.96 -5.84
N GLY A 256 -4.33 5.11 -4.77
CA GLY A 256 -5.59 5.85 -4.79
C GLY A 256 -5.53 7.22 -4.12
N VAL A 257 -4.36 7.69 -3.70
CA VAL A 257 -4.23 9.00 -3.04
C VAL A 257 -3.39 9.96 -3.86
N TYR A 258 -4.05 10.83 -4.62
CA TYR A 258 -3.41 11.83 -5.47
C TYR A 258 -4.31 13.07 -5.63
N VAL A 259 -3.73 14.13 -6.21
CA VAL A 259 -4.42 15.38 -6.55
C VAL A 259 -4.25 15.62 -8.05
N ASP A 260 -5.36 15.65 -8.79
CA ASP A 260 -5.39 15.75 -10.27
C ASP A 260 -4.65 16.97 -10.81
N GLU A 261 -4.69 18.09 -10.10
CA GLU A 261 -4.01 19.34 -10.46
C GLU A 261 -2.47 19.22 -10.46
N ARG A 262 -1.93 18.16 -9.84
CA ARG A 262 -0.48 17.92 -9.78
C ARG A 262 0.06 17.09 -10.92
N PHE A 263 -0.80 16.50 -11.74
CA PHE A 263 -0.34 15.81 -12.94
C PHE A 263 0.08 16.78 -14.03
N ASP A 264 1.21 16.52 -14.65
CA ASP A 264 1.56 17.17 -15.93
C ASP A 264 0.50 16.80 -16.97
N ARG A 265 0.06 17.77 -17.79
CA ARG A 265 -0.94 17.51 -18.83
C ARG A 265 -0.42 17.95 -20.20
N GLY A 266 -0.65 17.11 -21.20
CA GLY A 266 -0.26 17.38 -22.58
C GLY A 266 -0.80 16.32 -23.54
N THR A 267 -0.74 16.60 -24.83
CA THR A 267 -0.97 15.59 -25.87
C THR A 267 0.27 14.72 -26.03
N VAL A 268 0.13 13.52 -26.62
CA VAL A 268 1.27 12.61 -26.86
C VAL A 268 2.42 13.31 -27.62
N PRO A 269 2.19 14.05 -28.73
CA PRO A 269 3.27 14.72 -29.46
C PRO A 269 3.94 15.88 -28.71
N GLU A 270 3.24 16.51 -27.75
CA GLU A 270 3.76 17.66 -26.97
C GLU A 270 4.52 17.23 -25.72
N THR A 271 4.40 15.97 -25.30
CA THR A 271 5.00 15.44 -24.08
C THR A 271 6.28 14.68 -24.41
N GLU A 272 7.42 15.25 -24.02
CA GLU A 272 8.73 14.61 -24.21
C GLU A 272 8.84 13.30 -23.43
N GLY A 273 9.29 12.22 -24.08
CA GLY A 273 9.38 10.89 -23.48
C GLY A 273 8.02 10.21 -23.22
N ALA A 274 6.93 10.67 -23.86
CA ALA A 274 5.62 10.09 -23.70
C ALA A 274 5.54 8.67 -24.26
N LEU A 275 5.16 7.70 -23.41
CA LEU A 275 4.73 6.39 -23.87
C LEU A 275 3.27 6.49 -24.34
N SER A 276 3.05 6.28 -25.66
CA SER A 276 1.69 6.36 -26.21
C SER A 276 0.74 5.37 -25.53
N PRO A 277 -0.51 5.79 -25.20
CA PRO A 277 -1.53 4.84 -24.76
C PRO A 277 -1.73 3.63 -25.69
N GLU A 278 -1.47 3.78 -26.99
CA GLU A 278 -1.55 2.67 -27.98
C GLU A 278 -0.61 1.51 -27.69
N ALA A 279 0.48 1.73 -26.93
CA ALA A 279 1.40 0.66 -26.53
C ALA A 279 0.74 -0.36 -25.60
N PHE A 280 -0.32 0.04 -24.89
CA PHE A 280 -1.02 -0.83 -23.92
C PHE A 280 -2.12 -1.62 -24.60
N VAL A 281 -2.31 -2.88 -24.19
CA VAL A 281 -3.31 -3.81 -24.77
C VAL A 281 -4.72 -3.22 -24.85
N ARG A 282 -5.12 -2.41 -23.85
CA ARG A 282 -6.42 -1.71 -23.83
C ARG A 282 -6.33 -0.29 -24.39
N GLY A 283 -5.16 0.14 -24.80
CA GLY A 283 -4.91 1.47 -25.28
C GLY A 283 -5.41 1.70 -26.69
N ARG A 284 -5.53 2.99 -27.05
CA ARG A 284 -5.92 3.44 -28.39
C ARG A 284 -5.31 4.81 -28.65
N PRO A 285 -5.18 5.23 -29.94
CA PRO A 285 -4.74 6.56 -30.28
C PRO A 285 -5.59 7.64 -29.61
N ILE A 286 -4.93 8.70 -29.13
CA ILE A 286 -5.59 9.85 -28.53
C ILE A 286 -4.94 11.14 -29.00
N GLU A 287 -5.78 12.11 -29.37
CA GLU A 287 -5.34 13.46 -29.79
C GLU A 287 -5.52 14.50 -28.67
N GLU A 288 -6.29 14.15 -27.63
CA GLU A 288 -6.58 15.04 -26.52
C GLU A 288 -5.43 15.09 -25.50
N SER A 289 -5.39 16.16 -24.71
CA SER A 289 -4.49 16.28 -23.57
C SER A 289 -4.91 15.33 -22.46
N ILE A 290 -3.97 14.53 -21.95
CA ILE A 290 -4.16 13.59 -20.85
C ILE A 290 -3.20 13.87 -19.71
N PRO A 291 -3.48 13.38 -18.48
CA PRO A 291 -2.55 13.46 -17.36
C PRO A 291 -1.40 12.45 -17.49
N TRP A 292 -0.20 12.88 -17.12
CA TRP A 292 1.03 12.09 -17.19
C TRP A 292 1.68 11.94 -15.82
N VAL A 293 2.30 10.78 -15.61
CA VAL A 293 3.16 10.49 -14.45
C VAL A 293 4.58 10.24 -14.95
N THR A 294 5.57 10.74 -14.22
CA THR A 294 6.96 10.39 -14.49
C THR A 294 7.24 8.97 -14.04
N GLY A 295 7.80 8.17 -14.91
CA GLY A 295 8.28 6.83 -14.66
C GLY A 295 9.65 6.60 -15.24
N GLU A 296 10.11 5.36 -15.15
CA GLU A 296 11.41 4.91 -15.64
C GLU A 296 11.25 3.59 -16.37
N ARG A 297 12.01 3.40 -17.41
CA ARG A 297 12.18 2.15 -18.12
C ARG A 297 13.23 1.32 -17.38
N LEU A 298 12.87 0.15 -16.86
CA LEU A 298 13.69 -0.60 -15.92
C LEU A 298 14.98 -1.19 -16.52
N ASP A 299 15.00 -1.47 -17.81
CA ASP A 299 16.17 -2.06 -18.48
C ASP A 299 17.26 -1.01 -18.85
N THR A 300 16.87 0.27 -18.97
CA THR A 300 17.80 1.33 -19.42
C THR A 300 17.96 2.48 -18.44
N GLY A 301 17.08 2.61 -17.44
CA GLY A 301 17.02 3.77 -16.56
C GLY A 301 16.51 5.05 -17.25
N GLU A 302 15.94 4.96 -18.46
CA GLU A 302 15.43 6.11 -19.20
C GLU A 302 14.14 6.63 -18.55
N LEU A 303 14.08 7.94 -18.30
CA LEU A 303 12.87 8.59 -17.81
C LEU A 303 11.81 8.69 -18.91
N VAL A 304 10.60 8.31 -18.57
CA VAL A 304 9.44 8.31 -19.48
C VAL A 304 8.24 9.02 -18.86
N ARG A 305 7.29 9.41 -19.71
CA ARG A 305 5.97 9.90 -19.29
C ARG A 305 4.93 8.83 -19.54
N LEU A 306 4.32 8.34 -18.50
CA LEU A 306 3.33 7.27 -18.49
C LEU A 306 1.94 7.87 -18.33
N PRO A 307 0.92 7.42 -19.08
CA PRO A 307 -0.44 7.92 -18.90
C PRO A 307 -0.95 7.59 -17.48
N ALA A 308 -1.40 8.59 -16.74
CA ALA A 308 -1.82 8.43 -15.34
C ALA A 308 -2.96 7.40 -15.17
N GLU A 309 -3.77 7.18 -16.24
CA GLU A 309 -4.85 6.19 -16.23
C GLU A 309 -4.34 4.75 -16.04
N PHE A 310 -3.12 4.43 -16.49
CA PHE A 310 -2.52 3.10 -16.30
C PHE A 310 -1.70 3.00 -15.02
N VAL A 311 -1.33 4.14 -14.40
CA VAL A 311 -0.51 4.19 -13.19
C VAL A 311 -1.36 4.18 -11.92
N GLN A 312 -2.39 5.02 -11.84
CA GLN A 312 -3.20 5.23 -10.64
C GLN A 312 -4.37 4.25 -10.53
N PHE A 313 -4.77 3.90 -9.30
CA PHE A 313 -5.93 3.06 -9.04
C PHE A 313 -6.72 3.52 -7.79
N PRO A 314 -7.97 4.02 -7.95
CA PRO A 314 -8.69 4.24 -9.21
C PRO A 314 -8.01 5.27 -10.12
N PRO A 315 -8.16 5.16 -11.44
CA PRO A 315 -7.54 6.11 -12.37
C PRO A 315 -8.23 7.49 -12.33
N PRO A 316 -7.49 8.58 -12.62
CA PRO A 316 -8.05 9.95 -12.66
C PRO A 316 -9.09 10.13 -13.79
N GLU A 317 -8.93 9.40 -14.86
CA GLU A 317 -9.81 9.38 -16.03
C GLU A 317 -10.04 7.92 -16.46
N ARG A 318 -11.15 7.64 -17.14
CA ARG A 318 -11.47 6.29 -17.63
C ARG A 318 -11.75 6.33 -19.13
N ARG A 319 -10.69 6.41 -19.92
CA ARG A 319 -10.77 6.52 -21.39
C ARG A 319 -10.48 5.20 -22.09
N PHE A 320 -9.57 4.40 -21.51
CA PHE A 320 -9.04 3.16 -22.12
C PHE A 320 -9.61 1.88 -21.51
N GLY A 321 -10.39 2.01 -20.46
CA GLY A 321 -10.95 0.87 -19.71
C GLY A 321 -10.38 0.79 -18.31
N GLY A 322 -11.00 0.00 -17.44
CA GLY A 322 -10.63 -0.02 -16.03
C GLY A 322 -9.21 -0.53 -15.81
N ALA A 323 -8.33 0.27 -15.23
CA ALA A 323 -7.15 -0.25 -14.59
C ALA A 323 -7.56 -1.21 -13.45
N ILE A 324 -6.79 -2.26 -13.25
CA ILE A 324 -6.89 -3.17 -12.11
C ILE A 324 -5.64 -2.98 -11.24
N THR A 325 -5.53 -3.70 -10.15
CA THR A 325 -4.39 -3.57 -9.23
C THR A 325 -3.08 -4.16 -9.75
N THR A 326 -3.13 -5.04 -10.77
CA THR A 326 -1.95 -5.73 -11.32
C THR A 326 -0.76 -4.82 -11.55
N GLY A 327 0.39 -5.18 -11.00
CA GLY A 327 1.63 -4.43 -11.06
C GLY A 327 1.76 -3.34 -10.00
N LEU A 328 0.82 -3.19 -9.07
CA LEU A 328 1.08 -2.46 -7.83
C LEU A 328 2.03 -3.27 -6.97
N GLY A 329 2.92 -2.59 -6.28
CA GLY A 329 3.83 -3.23 -5.35
C GLY A 329 4.20 -2.30 -4.21
N LEU A 330 4.34 -2.87 -3.02
CA LEU A 330 4.84 -2.19 -1.84
C LEU A 330 6.06 -2.93 -1.29
N GLY A 331 7.07 -2.18 -0.88
CA GLY A 331 8.26 -2.75 -0.26
C GLY A 331 8.88 -1.81 0.77
N SER A 332 9.82 -2.31 1.55
CA SER A 332 10.67 -1.49 2.43
C SER A 332 11.76 -0.74 1.65
N SER A 333 11.91 -1.05 0.38
CA SER A 333 12.76 -0.34 -0.57
C SER A 333 12.11 -0.29 -1.95
N PRO A 334 12.56 0.61 -2.85
CA PRO A 334 12.08 0.64 -4.24
C PRO A 334 12.28 -0.69 -4.97
N VAL A 335 13.39 -1.39 -4.74
CA VAL A 335 13.67 -2.71 -5.35
C VAL A 335 12.61 -3.73 -4.93
N GLU A 336 12.31 -3.88 -3.64
CA GLU A 336 11.29 -4.81 -3.16
C GLU A 336 9.90 -4.48 -3.72
N ALA A 337 9.53 -3.19 -3.74
CA ALA A 337 8.28 -2.76 -4.32
C ALA A 337 8.20 -3.08 -5.82
N THR A 338 9.28 -2.85 -6.57
CA THR A 338 9.35 -3.11 -8.02
C THR A 338 9.28 -4.61 -8.31
N LEU A 339 9.99 -5.45 -7.55
CA LEU A 339 9.92 -6.92 -7.66
C LEU A 339 8.50 -7.43 -7.42
N SER A 340 7.82 -6.95 -6.36
CA SER A 340 6.43 -7.31 -6.09
C SER A 340 5.52 -7.03 -7.29
N GLY A 341 5.61 -5.84 -7.87
CA GLY A 341 4.82 -5.48 -9.04
C GLY A 341 5.20 -6.23 -10.32
N LEU A 342 6.52 -6.51 -10.54
CA LEU A 342 6.99 -7.30 -11.69
C LEU A 342 6.48 -8.74 -11.63
N TYR A 343 6.63 -9.38 -10.49
CA TYR A 343 6.17 -10.75 -10.29
C TYR A 343 4.68 -10.88 -10.56
N GLU A 344 3.86 -9.93 -10.08
CA GLU A 344 2.41 -9.98 -10.35
C GLU A 344 2.09 -9.81 -11.86
N VAL A 345 2.78 -8.91 -12.57
CA VAL A 345 2.56 -8.76 -14.02
C VAL A 345 2.95 -10.04 -14.78
N ILE A 346 4.10 -10.65 -14.44
CA ILE A 346 4.57 -11.91 -15.05
C ILE A 346 3.61 -13.06 -14.74
N GLU A 347 3.16 -13.14 -13.49
CA GLU A 347 2.17 -14.14 -13.03
C GLU A 347 0.89 -14.06 -13.86
N ARG A 348 0.33 -12.85 -13.99
CA ARG A 348 -0.92 -12.64 -14.73
C ARG A 348 -0.75 -12.92 -16.23
N ASP A 349 0.36 -12.52 -16.85
CA ASP A 349 0.69 -12.84 -18.23
C ASP A 349 0.75 -14.35 -18.45
N ALA A 350 1.57 -15.06 -17.69
CA ALA A 350 1.76 -16.50 -17.85
C ALA A 350 0.50 -17.32 -17.58
N THR A 351 -0.25 -16.99 -16.52
CA THR A 351 -1.50 -17.69 -16.18
C THR A 351 -2.55 -17.56 -17.29
N MET A 352 -2.67 -16.38 -17.90
CA MET A 352 -3.59 -16.16 -19.01
C MET A 352 -3.13 -16.86 -20.29
N LEU A 353 -1.83 -16.78 -20.64
CA LEU A 353 -1.28 -17.46 -21.82
C LEU A 353 -1.41 -18.98 -21.72
N SER A 354 -1.11 -19.55 -20.55
CA SER A 354 -1.27 -20.98 -20.28
C SER A 354 -2.73 -21.41 -20.38
N TRP A 355 -3.67 -20.68 -19.74
CA TRP A 355 -5.09 -21.03 -19.75
C TRP A 355 -5.71 -20.95 -21.16
N TYR A 356 -5.41 -19.90 -21.91
CA TYR A 356 -5.99 -19.69 -23.25
C TYR A 356 -5.16 -20.31 -24.38
N SER A 357 -4.49 -21.42 -24.09
CA SER A 357 -3.75 -22.22 -25.08
C SER A 357 -3.92 -23.73 -24.83
N THR A 358 -3.26 -24.53 -25.66
CA THR A 358 -3.12 -25.98 -25.46
C THR A 358 -1.88 -26.36 -24.66
N ALA A 359 -1.23 -25.39 -24.00
CA ALA A 359 -0.14 -25.71 -23.07
C ALA A 359 -0.70 -26.53 -21.90
N ASP A 360 -0.17 -27.73 -21.72
CA ASP A 360 -0.49 -28.57 -20.58
C ASP A 360 0.48 -28.26 -19.44
N PRO A 361 0.01 -27.71 -18.30
CA PRO A 361 0.87 -27.43 -17.16
C PRO A 361 1.57 -28.68 -16.65
N LEU A 362 2.80 -28.55 -16.17
CA LEU A 362 3.51 -29.64 -15.52
C LEU A 362 3.11 -29.72 -14.03
N ALA A 363 2.90 -30.92 -13.51
CA ALA A 363 2.74 -31.09 -12.07
C ALA A 363 4.05 -30.74 -11.36
N LEU A 364 3.98 -29.97 -10.27
CA LEU A 364 5.14 -29.53 -9.51
C LEU A 364 5.20 -30.29 -8.17
N ASP A 365 6.32 -30.99 -7.95
CA ASP A 365 6.62 -31.64 -6.68
C ASP A 365 7.38 -30.67 -5.78
N VAL A 366 6.78 -30.31 -4.63
CA VAL A 366 7.31 -29.29 -3.71
C VAL A 366 7.70 -29.94 -2.39
N ASP A 367 8.94 -30.38 -2.26
CA ASP A 367 9.52 -30.92 -1.03
C ASP A 367 10.07 -29.78 -0.15
N HIS A 368 9.18 -29.12 0.58
CA HIS A 368 9.54 -28.01 1.48
C HIS A 368 8.62 -27.98 2.71
N GLU A 369 9.20 -27.84 3.92
CA GLU A 369 8.47 -27.89 5.20
C GLU A 369 7.31 -26.87 5.29
N GLY A 370 7.52 -25.64 4.78
CA GLY A 370 6.50 -24.58 4.76
C GLY A 370 5.30 -24.95 3.85
N TYR A 371 5.55 -25.49 2.66
CA TYR A 371 4.51 -25.95 1.75
C TYR A 371 3.75 -27.15 2.33
N GLU A 372 4.47 -28.14 2.85
CA GLU A 372 3.88 -29.32 3.52
C GLU A 372 3.03 -28.93 4.73
N THR A 373 3.41 -27.89 5.47
CA THR A 373 2.62 -27.39 6.60
C THR A 373 1.27 -26.84 6.13
N LEU A 374 1.24 -26.03 5.08
CA LEU A 374 0.00 -25.53 4.46
C LEU A 374 -0.83 -26.67 3.88
N SER A 375 -0.21 -27.59 3.15
CA SER A 375 -0.88 -28.77 2.58
C SER A 375 -1.50 -29.66 3.65
N ARG A 376 -0.86 -29.84 4.82
CA ARG A 376 -1.44 -30.59 5.96
C ARG A 376 -2.65 -29.86 6.56
N ARG A 377 -2.62 -28.51 6.63
CA ARG A 377 -3.77 -27.72 7.07
C ARG A 377 -4.93 -27.82 6.06
N ALA A 378 -4.65 -27.76 4.77
CA ALA A 378 -5.65 -27.99 3.71
C ALA A 378 -6.30 -29.37 3.84
N ARG A 379 -5.50 -30.44 4.03
CA ARG A 379 -6.00 -31.81 4.23
C ARG A 379 -6.92 -31.97 5.44
N SER A 380 -6.74 -31.16 6.49
CA SER A 380 -7.66 -31.23 7.65
C SER A 380 -9.02 -30.56 7.39
N GLU A 381 -9.16 -29.81 6.29
CA GLU A 381 -10.43 -29.32 5.73
C GLU A 381 -10.93 -30.20 4.58
N ASP A 382 -10.42 -31.43 4.46
CA ASP A 382 -10.71 -32.40 3.39
C ASP A 382 -10.32 -31.88 1.99
N LEU A 383 -9.34 -30.98 1.90
CA LEU A 383 -8.83 -30.42 0.63
C LEU A 383 -7.57 -31.16 0.17
N GLY A 384 -7.59 -31.63 -1.08
CA GLY A 384 -6.39 -31.97 -1.82
C GLY A 384 -5.68 -30.70 -2.31
N THR A 385 -4.37 -30.78 -2.50
CA THR A 385 -3.56 -29.69 -3.07
C THR A 385 -2.82 -30.20 -4.32
N THR A 386 -2.84 -29.44 -5.40
CA THR A 386 -2.11 -29.74 -6.63
C THR A 386 -1.36 -28.49 -7.07
N ALA A 387 -0.04 -28.56 -7.12
CA ALA A 387 0.80 -27.49 -7.64
C ALA A 387 1.14 -27.75 -9.11
N LEU A 388 1.10 -26.70 -9.92
CA LEU A 388 1.29 -26.72 -11.36
C LEU A 388 2.30 -25.63 -11.76
N LEU A 389 3.26 -25.96 -12.60
CA LEU A 389 4.11 -25.00 -13.28
C LEU A 389 3.39 -24.51 -14.53
N VAL A 390 3.06 -23.21 -14.57
CA VAL A 390 2.35 -22.53 -15.66
C VAL A 390 3.21 -21.49 -16.37
N THR A 391 4.53 -21.51 -16.14
CA THR A 391 5.51 -20.65 -16.80
C THR A 391 5.39 -20.74 -18.32
N MET A 392 5.45 -19.60 -18.99
CA MET A 392 5.44 -19.49 -20.45
C MET A 392 6.83 -19.00 -20.95
N ASP A 393 6.87 -17.99 -21.79
CA ASP A 393 8.09 -17.52 -22.46
C ASP A 393 9.00 -16.63 -21.62
N VAL A 394 8.49 -16.02 -20.55
CA VAL A 394 9.32 -15.30 -19.59
C VAL A 394 9.97 -16.30 -18.65
N ASP A 395 11.32 -16.31 -18.56
CA ASP A 395 12.10 -17.27 -17.75
C ASP A 395 12.07 -16.91 -16.25
N VAL A 396 10.86 -16.81 -15.71
CA VAL A 396 10.56 -16.65 -14.28
C VAL A 396 9.53 -17.70 -13.91
N PRO A 397 9.77 -18.54 -12.90
CA PRO A 397 8.83 -19.55 -12.47
C PRO A 397 7.47 -18.95 -12.07
N VAL A 398 6.40 -19.44 -12.70
CA VAL A 398 5.01 -19.12 -12.34
C VAL A 398 4.31 -20.40 -11.93
N VAL A 399 3.79 -20.42 -10.72
CA VAL A 399 3.13 -21.58 -10.12
C VAL A 399 1.67 -21.28 -9.83
N ALA A 400 0.79 -22.16 -10.24
CA ALA A 400 -0.61 -22.17 -9.82
C ALA A 400 -0.83 -23.33 -8.85
N VAL A 401 -1.56 -23.09 -7.76
CA VAL A 401 -1.95 -24.15 -6.82
C VAL A 401 -3.46 -24.22 -6.70
N ALA A 402 -4.02 -25.41 -7.00
CA ALA A 402 -5.42 -25.69 -6.79
C ALA A 402 -5.63 -26.40 -5.44
N VAL A 403 -6.61 -25.93 -4.66
CA VAL A 403 -7.17 -26.66 -3.53
C VAL A 403 -8.54 -27.19 -3.93
N HIS A 404 -8.79 -28.49 -3.69
CA HIS A 404 -10.00 -29.13 -4.22
C HIS A 404 -10.51 -30.27 -3.35
N ARG A 405 -11.84 -30.54 -3.43
CA ARG A 405 -12.51 -31.68 -2.80
C ARG A 405 -13.77 -32.06 -3.60
N GLU A 406 -14.27 -33.29 -3.42
CA GLU A 406 -15.43 -33.76 -4.16
C GLU A 406 -16.76 -33.35 -3.53
N GLU A 407 -16.82 -33.20 -2.21
CA GLU A 407 -18.04 -32.89 -1.47
C GLU A 407 -17.93 -31.59 -0.66
N GLY A 408 -19.08 -30.99 -0.36
CA GLY A 408 -19.16 -29.74 0.43
C GLY A 408 -19.05 -28.49 -0.46
N TRP A 409 -18.94 -27.33 0.19
CA TRP A 409 -18.75 -26.01 -0.44
C TRP A 409 -17.66 -25.22 0.30
N PRO A 410 -16.76 -24.48 -0.38
CA PRO A 410 -16.44 -24.58 -1.81
C PRO A 410 -15.70 -25.88 -2.13
N ARG A 411 -15.80 -26.36 -3.38
CA ARG A 411 -15.11 -27.58 -3.82
C ARG A 411 -13.79 -27.32 -4.53
N PHE A 412 -13.57 -26.09 -4.97
CA PHE A 412 -12.37 -25.69 -5.70
C PHE A 412 -12.04 -24.23 -5.42
N ALA A 413 -10.76 -23.93 -5.29
CA ALA A 413 -10.18 -22.60 -5.39
C ALA A 413 -8.75 -22.71 -5.93
N VAL A 414 -8.26 -21.65 -6.53
CA VAL A 414 -6.91 -21.58 -7.09
C VAL A 414 -6.25 -20.27 -6.63
N GLY A 415 -4.93 -20.31 -6.46
CA GLY A 415 -4.07 -19.15 -6.33
C GLY A 415 -2.87 -19.33 -7.24
N SER A 416 -2.20 -18.25 -7.56
CA SER A 416 -0.99 -18.23 -8.39
C SER A 416 0.07 -17.31 -7.81
N ALA A 417 1.32 -17.53 -8.18
CA ALA A 417 2.41 -16.63 -7.85
C ALA A 417 3.59 -16.82 -8.81
N ALA A 418 4.34 -15.75 -9.04
CA ALA A 418 5.64 -15.77 -9.69
C ALA A 418 6.75 -15.47 -8.67
N ASP A 419 7.89 -16.13 -8.82
CA ASP A 419 9.09 -15.88 -8.02
C ASP A 419 10.26 -16.62 -8.71
N LEU A 420 11.48 -16.10 -8.65
CA LEU A 420 12.67 -16.82 -9.13
C LEU A 420 12.89 -18.13 -8.39
N ASP A 421 12.47 -18.22 -7.12
CA ASP A 421 12.38 -19.48 -6.36
C ASP A 421 11.02 -20.14 -6.53
N ALA A 422 10.93 -21.18 -7.33
CA ALA A 422 9.69 -21.92 -7.57
C ALA A 422 9.05 -22.48 -6.27
N VAL A 423 9.84 -22.75 -5.23
CA VAL A 423 9.32 -23.16 -3.92
C VAL A 423 8.58 -22.00 -3.22
N SER A 424 9.14 -20.80 -3.28
CA SER A 424 8.51 -19.58 -2.77
C SER A 424 7.23 -19.26 -3.55
N ALA A 425 7.25 -19.34 -4.88
CA ALA A 425 6.07 -19.21 -5.72
C ALA A 425 4.97 -20.20 -5.33
N ALA A 426 5.31 -21.49 -5.17
CA ALA A 426 4.35 -22.51 -4.76
C ALA A 426 3.72 -22.27 -3.38
N ARG A 427 4.51 -21.79 -2.41
CA ARG A 427 4.02 -21.44 -1.07
C ARG A 427 3.06 -20.25 -1.09
N SER A 428 3.40 -19.22 -1.86
CA SER A 428 2.55 -18.03 -2.04
C SER A 428 1.25 -18.41 -2.75
N ALA A 429 1.31 -19.16 -3.84
CA ALA A 429 0.15 -19.66 -4.58
C ALA A 429 -0.79 -20.54 -3.70
N LEU A 430 -0.22 -21.41 -2.84
CA LEU A 430 -1.03 -22.22 -1.91
C LEU A 430 -1.70 -21.35 -0.82
N SER A 431 -0.99 -20.34 -0.31
CA SER A 431 -1.56 -19.41 0.66
C SER A 431 -2.73 -18.63 0.06
N GLU A 432 -2.59 -18.14 -1.19
CA GLU A 432 -3.65 -17.46 -1.92
C GLU A 432 -4.83 -18.39 -2.24
N ALA A 433 -4.57 -19.63 -2.68
CA ALA A 433 -5.64 -20.61 -2.91
C ALA A 433 -6.47 -20.89 -1.65
N LEU A 434 -5.82 -20.96 -0.48
CA LEU A 434 -6.48 -21.13 0.81
C LEU A 434 -7.24 -19.87 1.26
N GLN A 435 -6.74 -18.68 0.92
CA GLN A 435 -7.46 -17.42 1.11
C GLN A 435 -8.75 -17.43 0.30
N ASN A 436 -8.65 -17.66 -1.00
CA ASN A 436 -9.78 -17.67 -1.92
C ASN A 436 -10.83 -18.71 -1.49
N TRP A 437 -10.39 -19.89 -1.07
CA TRP A 437 -11.27 -20.92 -0.52
C TRP A 437 -11.98 -20.45 0.77
N THR A 438 -11.27 -19.78 1.66
CA THR A 438 -11.82 -19.26 2.91
C THR A 438 -12.84 -18.15 2.67
N GLU A 439 -12.55 -17.25 1.74
CA GLU A 439 -13.47 -16.18 1.33
C GLU A 439 -14.74 -16.73 0.68
N LEU A 440 -14.61 -17.68 -0.25
CA LEU A 440 -15.74 -18.38 -0.86
C LEU A 440 -16.59 -19.11 0.20
N ARG A 441 -15.95 -19.79 1.17
CA ARG A 441 -16.63 -20.43 2.29
C ARG A 441 -17.45 -19.44 3.12
N ALA A 442 -16.85 -18.30 3.49
CA ALA A 442 -17.50 -17.25 4.25
C ALA A 442 -18.63 -16.58 3.46
N MET A 443 -18.45 -16.40 2.17
CA MET A 443 -19.46 -15.82 1.26
C MET A 443 -20.68 -16.71 1.11
N GLY A 444 -20.49 -18.02 0.99
CA GLY A 444 -21.52 -19.03 0.71
C GLY A 444 -21.92 -19.10 -0.77
N GLU A 445 -22.48 -20.24 -1.17
CA GLU A 445 -22.75 -20.59 -2.57
C GLU A 445 -23.65 -19.57 -3.31
N GLU A 446 -24.73 -19.11 -2.65
CA GLU A 446 -25.68 -18.17 -3.28
C GLU A 446 -25.02 -16.84 -3.65
N ARG A 447 -24.26 -16.23 -2.72
CA ARG A 447 -23.59 -14.94 -2.98
C ARG A 447 -22.39 -15.09 -3.93
N ALA A 448 -21.68 -16.21 -3.87
CA ALA A 448 -20.55 -16.48 -4.76
C ALA A 448 -21.00 -16.52 -6.23
N ASN A 449 -22.17 -17.13 -6.50
CA ASN A 449 -22.75 -17.19 -7.84
C ASN A 449 -23.29 -15.83 -8.35
N GLU A 450 -23.48 -14.86 -7.47
CA GLU A 450 -23.89 -13.49 -7.82
C GLU A 450 -22.70 -12.56 -8.14
N GLN A 451 -21.46 -13.00 -7.86
CA GLN A 451 -20.26 -12.20 -8.17
C GLN A 451 -20.05 -12.09 -9.68
N SER A 452 -19.53 -10.96 -10.12
CA SER A 452 -19.21 -10.72 -11.54
C SER A 452 -17.97 -11.50 -12.02
N ALA A 453 -17.13 -11.99 -11.11
CA ALA A 453 -15.96 -12.81 -11.42
C ALA A 453 -16.32 -14.29 -11.42
N TRP A 454 -15.69 -15.07 -12.30
CA TRP A 454 -15.98 -16.49 -12.48
C TRP A 454 -15.52 -17.41 -11.34
N ILE A 455 -14.81 -16.87 -10.37
CA ILE A 455 -14.30 -17.61 -9.20
C ILE A 455 -15.43 -18.35 -8.45
N GLY A 456 -16.64 -17.76 -8.37
CA GLY A 456 -17.81 -18.40 -7.79
C GLY A 456 -18.30 -19.61 -8.58
N GLU A 457 -18.29 -19.56 -9.91
CA GLU A 457 -18.65 -20.68 -10.79
C GLU A 457 -17.65 -21.83 -10.64
N TYR A 458 -16.35 -21.51 -10.57
CA TYR A 458 -15.28 -22.48 -10.37
C TYR A 458 -15.31 -23.13 -8.98
N ALA A 459 -15.84 -22.46 -7.98
CA ALA A 459 -16.02 -23.03 -6.64
C ALA A 459 -16.89 -24.30 -6.61
N SER A 460 -17.67 -24.56 -7.65
CA SER A 460 -18.42 -25.80 -7.84
C SER A 460 -17.57 -26.98 -8.37
N PHE A 461 -16.30 -26.76 -8.71
CA PHE A 461 -15.36 -27.70 -9.31
C PHE A 461 -15.86 -28.28 -10.66
N PRO A 462 -16.11 -27.42 -11.67
CA PRO A 462 -16.59 -27.83 -12.97
C PRO A 462 -15.54 -28.67 -13.74
N GLU A 463 -15.97 -29.32 -14.84
CA GLU A 463 -15.11 -30.18 -15.69
C GLU A 463 -13.87 -29.40 -16.19
N ALA A 464 -14.02 -28.12 -16.53
CA ALA A 464 -12.91 -27.26 -16.98
C ALA A 464 -11.77 -27.15 -15.95
N ALA A 465 -12.09 -27.20 -14.64
CA ALA A 465 -11.11 -27.17 -13.56
C ALA A 465 -10.49 -28.53 -13.25
N ARG A 466 -11.12 -29.65 -13.67
CA ARG A 466 -10.63 -31.00 -13.36
C ARG A 466 -9.32 -31.34 -14.07
N GLY A 467 -9.06 -30.75 -15.22
CA GLY A 467 -7.75 -30.83 -15.89
C GLY A 467 -6.60 -30.23 -15.07
N PHE A 468 -6.89 -29.24 -14.21
CA PHE A 468 -5.91 -28.60 -13.33
C PHE A 468 -5.35 -29.52 -12.24
N VAL A 469 -6.05 -30.58 -11.88
CA VAL A 469 -5.66 -31.47 -10.78
C VAL A 469 -5.17 -32.85 -11.26
N SER A 470 -5.00 -33.01 -12.56
CA SER A 470 -4.59 -34.29 -13.18
C SER A 470 -3.36 -34.12 -14.10
N ALA A 471 -2.54 -33.08 -13.88
CA ALA A 471 -1.39 -32.80 -14.73
C ALA A 471 -0.28 -33.87 -14.62
N GLU A 472 0.33 -34.19 -15.74
CA GLU A 472 1.54 -35.02 -15.86
C GLU A 472 2.34 -34.52 -17.09
N PRO A 473 3.68 -34.61 -17.13
CA PRO A 473 4.58 -35.21 -16.14
C PRO A 473 4.85 -34.29 -14.93
N THR A 474 5.54 -34.83 -13.92
CA THR A 474 5.93 -34.10 -12.71
C THR A 474 7.40 -33.64 -12.81
N VAL A 475 7.64 -32.40 -12.37
CA VAL A 475 9.00 -31.86 -12.18
C VAL A 475 9.20 -31.47 -10.72
N SER A 476 10.45 -31.48 -10.22
CA SER A 476 10.77 -31.00 -8.88
C SER A 476 10.84 -29.45 -8.88
N ALA A 477 10.28 -28.81 -7.87
CA ALA A 477 10.37 -27.36 -7.72
C ALA A 477 11.83 -26.88 -7.61
N THR A 478 12.73 -27.71 -7.08
CA THR A 478 14.17 -27.40 -7.00
C THR A 478 14.91 -27.46 -8.32
N ASP A 479 14.29 -28.03 -9.36
CA ASP A 479 14.85 -28.11 -10.70
C ASP A 479 14.32 -27.00 -11.64
N VAL A 480 13.50 -26.08 -11.10
CA VAL A 480 12.88 -24.97 -11.82
C VAL A 480 13.45 -23.64 -11.33
N GLY A 481 13.80 -22.75 -12.25
CA GLY A 481 14.42 -21.46 -11.97
C GLY A 481 15.94 -21.53 -11.85
N PRO A 482 16.63 -20.45 -11.45
CA PRO A 482 18.06 -20.37 -11.32
C PRO A 482 18.58 -21.25 -10.16
N ALA A 483 19.77 -21.83 -10.34
CA ALA A 483 20.39 -22.68 -9.31
C ALA A 483 20.72 -21.92 -7.99
N GLU A 484 20.97 -20.63 -8.08
CA GLU A 484 21.15 -19.70 -6.96
C GLU A 484 20.29 -18.48 -7.24
N VAL A 485 19.32 -18.21 -6.38
CA VAL A 485 18.47 -17.02 -6.49
C VAL A 485 19.25 -15.82 -5.96
N PRO A 486 19.47 -14.77 -6.77
CA PRO A 486 20.11 -13.56 -6.29
C PRO A 486 19.15 -12.80 -5.34
N GLU A 487 19.70 -11.90 -4.54
CA GLU A 487 18.93 -11.10 -3.60
C GLU A 487 18.93 -9.60 -3.98
N GLY A 488 17.82 -8.92 -3.69
CA GLY A 488 17.70 -7.48 -3.79
C GLY A 488 17.91 -6.94 -5.21
N ALA A 489 18.88 -6.07 -5.43
CA ALA A 489 19.11 -5.47 -6.75
C ALA A 489 19.50 -6.50 -7.81
N GLY A 490 20.23 -7.57 -7.41
CA GLY A 490 20.57 -8.65 -8.33
C GLY A 490 19.37 -9.49 -8.75
N GLU A 491 18.41 -9.68 -7.86
CA GLU A 491 17.14 -10.33 -8.17
C GLU A 491 16.34 -9.50 -9.17
N LEU A 492 16.23 -8.19 -8.92
CA LEU A 492 15.56 -7.26 -9.83
C LEU A 492 16.19 -7.28 -11.22
N GLU A 493 17.54 -7.24 -11.32
CA GLU A 493 18.25 -7.32 -12.58
C GLU A 493 17.93 -8.62 -13.33
N SER A 494 17.94 -9.77 -12.65
CA SER A 494 17.62 -11.07 -13.26
C SER A 494 16.18 -11.16 -13.77
N VAL A 495 15.21 -10.63 -13.01
CA VAL A 495 13.80 -10.63 -13.43
C VAL A 495 13.59 -9.69 -14.63
N VAL A 496 14.20 -8.49 -14.61
CA VAL A 496 14.14 -7.55 -15.74
C VAL A 496 14.79 -8.15 -16.98
N GLU A 497 15.93 -8.85 -16.86
CA GLU A 497 16.60 -9.54 -17.96
C GLU A 497 15.67 -10.60 -18.59
N GLY A 498 15.01 -11.44 -17.79
CA GLY A 498 14.04 -12.44 -18.28
C GLY A 498 12.85 -11.81 -19.02
N VAL A 499 12.34 -10.67 -18.55
CA VAL A 499 11.28 -9.92 -19.24
C VAL A 499 11.77 -9.36 -20.58
N VAL A 500 12.98 -8.80 -20.63
CA VAL A 500 13.57 -8.24 -21.86
C VAL A 500 13.90 -9.33 -22.87
N GLU A 501 14.42 -10.48 -22.44
CA GLU A 501 14.70 -11.64 -23.30
C GLU A 501 13.43 -12.20 -23.96
N ALA A 502 12.27 -12.10 -23.29
CA ALA A 502 10.96 -12.40 -23.86
C ALA A 502 10.44 -11.31 -24.83
N GLY A 503 11.23 -10.26 -25.11
CA GLY A 503 10.87 -9.18 -26.03
C GLY A 503 9.93 -8.14 -25.43
N LEU A 504 9.79 -8.07 -24.13
CA LEU A 504 8.90 -7.18 -23.40
C LEU A 504 9.67 -5.97 -22.84
N THR A 505 8.95 -4.88 -22.56
CA THR A 505 9.56 -3.66 -22.02
C THR A 505 8.94 -3.31 -20.66
N PRO A 506 9.68 -3.46 -19.53
CA PRO A 506 9.16 -3.14 -18.22
C PRO A 506 9.36 -1.65 -17.86
N TYR A 507 8.32 -1.04 -17.33
CA TYR A 507 8.30 0.33 -16.83
C TYR A 507 7.87 0.37 -15.36
N VAL A 508 8.34 1.37 -14.62
CA VAL A 508 7.97 1.60 -13.23
C VAL A 508 7.65 3.07 -12.98
N ALA A 509 6.65 3.34 -12.15
CA ALA A 509 6.37 4.67 -11.63
C ALA A 509 6.16 4.61 -10.11
N SER A 510 6.69 5.60 -9.38
CA SER A 510 6.40 5.73 -7.95
C SER A 510 4.99 6.29 -7.76
N VAL A 511 4.22 5.62 -6.90
CA VAL A 511 2.91 6.09 -6.42
C VAL A 511 2.94 6.35 -4.92
N THR A 512 4.12 6.44 -4.31
CA THR A 512 4.34 6.60 -2.87
C THR A 512 3.94 7.99 -2.39
N PRO A 513 2.86 8.17 -1.62
CA PRO A 513 2.57 9.43 -1.00
C PRO A 513 3.50 9.69 0.20
N ARG A 514 3.60 10.96 0.61
CA ARG A 514 4.55 11.41 1.65
C ARG A 514 4.39 10.68 2.99
N ASP A 515 3.19 10.36 3.39
CA ASP A 515 2.90 9.65 4.64
C ASP A 515 3.43 8.22 4.62
N VAL A 516 3.20 7.46 3.54
CA VAL A 516 3.74 6.11 3.37
C VAL A 516 5.27 6.14 3.34
N ARG A 517 5.86 7.10 2.61
CA ARG A 517 7.31 7.30 2.61
C ARG A 517 7.86 7.62 4.00
N SER A 518 7.13 8.41 4.81
CA SER A 518 7.54 8.73 6.18
C SER A 518 7.53 7.53 7.14
N LEU A 519 6.82 6.46 6.78
CA LEU A 519 6.85 5.17 7.46
C LEU A 519 8.04 4.30 7.02
N GLY A 520 8.72 4.69 5.93
CA GLY A 520 9.85 3.97 5.34
C GLY A 520 9.40 2.86 4.39
N PHE A 521 8.26 3.04 3.72
CA PHE A 521 7.81 2.18 2.63
C PHE A 521 7.80 2.94 1.31
N GLU A 522 7.99 2.19 0.23
CA GLU A 522 7.82 2.66 -1.13
C GLU A 522 6.71 1.86 -1.80
N ALA A 523 5.89 2.55 -2.59
CA ALA A 523 4.84 1.96 -3.40
C ALA A 523 5.06 2.34 -4.86
N VAL A 524 4.94 1.38 -5.75
CA VAL A 524 5.16 1.56 -7.18
C VAL A 524 4.02 0.99 -8.01
N ARG A 525 3.98 1.39 -9.26
CA ARG A 525 3.24 0.74 -10.32
C ARG A 525 4.21 0.25 -11.37
N VAL A 526 4.30 -1.06 -11.55
CA VAL A 526 5.01 -1.69 -12.65
C VAL A 526 4.05 -1.93 -13.81
N MET A 527 4.52 -1.69 -15.02
CA MET A 527 3.75 -1.91 -16.26
C MET A 527 4.63 -2.57 -17.30
N ILE A 528 4.06 -3.55 -17.97
CA ILE A 528 4.59 -4.15 -19.19
C ILE A 528 3.47 -4.02 -20.23
N PRO A 529 3.50 -2.99 -21.08
CA PRO A 529 2.36 -2.62 -21.93
C PRO A 529 1.87 -3.75 -22.83
N GLU A 530 2.77 -4.60 -23.31
CA GLU A 530 2.53 -5.70 -24.22
C GLU A 530 2.04 -6.98 -23.53
N ALA A 531 2.23 -7.10 -22.21
CA ALA A 531 1.85 -8.29 -21.44
C ALA A 531 0.35 -8.58 -21.53
N GLN A 532 -0.02 -9.86 -21.49
CA GLN A 532 -1.41 -10.28 -21.48
C GLN A 532 -2.05 -9.94 -20.13
N PRO A 533 -3.00 -8.99 -20.08
CA PRO A 533 -3.63 -8.64 -18.81
C PRO A 533 -4.62 -9.72 -18.36
N LEU A 534 -4.76 -9.87 -17.05
CA LEU A 534 -5.91 -10.57 -16.46
C LEU A 534 -7.19 -9.74 -16.69
N PHE A 535 -8.31 -10.41 -16.88
CA PHE A 535 -9.63 -9.79 -17.03
C PHE A 535 -10.71 -10.54 -16.24
N THR A 536 -11.56 -9.82 -15.54
CA THR A 536 -12.65 -10.39 -14.71
C THR A 536 -14.03 -10.22 -15.34
N SER A 537 -14.09 -9.67 -16.56
CA SER A 537 -15.32 -9.39 -17.30
C SER A 537 -15.13 -9.72 -18.80
N GLU A 538 -15.33 -8.76 -19.70
CA GLU A 538 -15.13 -8.99 -21.13
C GLU A 538 -13.68 -9.37 -21.43
N PRO A 539 -13.45 -10.48 -22.20
CA PRO A 539 -12.11 -10.90 -22.58
C PRO A 539 -11.36 -9.83 -23.39
N VAL A 540 -10.09 -9.60 -23.01
CA VAL A 540 -9.18 -8.69 -23.71
C VAL A 540 -7.87 -9.43 -23.93
N PHE A 541 -7.55 -9.70 -25.18
CA PHE A 541 -6.35 -10.44 -25.55
C PHE A 541 -5.31 -9.55 -26.20
N ALA A 542 -4.08 -9.63 -25.69
CA ALA A 542 -2.88 -9.10 -26.35
C ALA A 542 -2.54 -9.94 -27.60
N GLU A 543 -1.69 -9.42 -28.48
CA GLU A 543 -1.14 -10.19 -29.60
C GLU A 543 -0.40 -11.43 -29.10
N ARG A 544 0.35 -11.32 -28.01
CA ARG A 544 1.07 -12.44 -27.36
C ARG A 544 0.16 -13.60 -26.96
N ALA A 545 -1.12 -13.40 -26.71
CA ALA A 545 -2.04 -14.51 -26.42
C ALA A 545 -2.20 -15.51 -27.61
N ARG A 546 -1.74 -15.11 -28.81
CA ARG A 546 -1.64 -15.99 -29.97
C ARG A 546 -0.20 -16.37 -30.27
N GLU A 547 0.70 -15.38 -30.34
CA GLU A 547 2.06 -15.53 -30.82
C GLU A 547 2.92 -16.40 -29.87
N VAL A 548 2.81 -16.20 -28.56
CA VAL A 548 3.61 -16.94 -27.60
C VAL A 548 3.28 -18.44 -27.59
N PRO A 549 2.01 -18.87 -27.44
CA PRO A 549 1.68 -20.28 -27.57
C PRO A 549 2.15 -20.89 -28.89
N GLU A 550 1.91 -20.23 -30.04
CA GLU A 550 2.33 -20.73 -31.35
C GLU A 550 3.85 -20.91 -31.45
N THR A 551 4.63 -19.95 -30.92
CA THR A 551 6.10 -20.00 -30.92
C THR A 551 6.62 -21.15 -30.04
N MET A 552 5.92 -21.43 -28.93
CA MET A 552 6.23 -22.55 -28.04
C MET A 552 5.71 -23.90 -28.56
N GLY A 553 4.96 -23.93 -29.69
CA GLY A 553 4.43 -25.14 -30.29
C GLY A 553 3.03 -25.55 -29.78
N PHE A 554 2.32 -24.63 -29.13
CA PHE A 554 0.95 -24.82 -28.66
C PHE A 554 -0.05 -24.09 -29.56
N GLU A 555 -1.34 -24.46 -29.48
CA GLU A 555 -2.41 -23.77 -30.19
C GLU A 555 -3.12 -22.78 -29.28
N PRO A 556 -3.36 -21.52 -29.69
CA PRO A 556 -4.21 -20.58 -28.95
C PRO A 556 -5.66 -21.08 -28.86
N ARG A 557 -6.30 -20.85 -27.70
CA ARG A 557 -7.71 -21.21 -27.42
C ARG A 557 -8.46 -20.03 -26.81
N LEU A 558 -8.55 -18.92 -27.54
CA LEU A 558 -9.13 -17.66 -27.04
C LEU A 558 -10.66 -17.71 -26.87
N ASP A 559 -11.31 -18.77 -27.31
CA ASP A 559 -12.73 -19.08 -27.15
C ASP A 559 -13.02 -20.05 -26.00
N ARG A 560 -11.97 -20.40 -25.20
CA ARG A 560 -12.11 -21.25 -24.01
C ARG A 560 -12.98 -20.55 -22.96
N GLU A 561 -13.58 -21.37 -22.05
CA GLU A 561 -14.28 -20.86 -20.87
C GLU A 561 -13.40 -19.87 -20.08
N PRO A 562 -14.01 -18.90 -19.38
CA PRO A 562 -13.29 -17.96 -18.55
C PRO A 562 -12.31 -18.65 -17.58
N HIS A 563 -11.22 -17.97 -17.25
CA HIS A 563 -10.18 -18.50 -16.36
C HIS A 563 -10.63 -18.57 -14.89
N PRO A 564 -10.07 -19.48 -14.07
CA PRO A 564 -10.43 -19.64 -12.67
C PRO A 564 -9.66 -18.71 -11.70
N TYR A 565 -8.71 -17.93 -12.19
CA TYR A 565 -7.86 -17.08 -11.37
C TYR A 565 -8.62 -15.87 -10.80
N PRO A 566 -8.33 -15.45 -9.55
CA PRO A 566 -8.99 -14.34 -8.87
C PRO A 566 -8.62 -12.97 -9.41
#